data_a453a8b5c404508621e751281f0e8ef7
#
_entry.id   a453a8b5c404508621e751281f0e8ef7
#
_cell.length_a   1.000
_cell.length_b   1.000
_cell.length_c   1.000
_cell.angle_alpha   90.00
_cell.angle_beta   90.00
_cell.angle_gamma   90.00
#
_symmetry.space_group_name_H-M   'P 1'
#
loop_
_entity.id
_entity.type
_entity.pdbx_description
1 polymer ?
#
loop_
_entity_poly.entity_id
_entity_poly.type
_entity_poly.pdbx_seq_one_letter_code
_entity_poly.pdbx_strand_id
1 'polypeptide(L)'
;MVAFSERGWALSAGVSELTRGELLHLALMSSENRAAHALGRTYPGGMPTFVRLMNAKARLLGMKDTVYVEPTGLSSQNQSSARDLATLVNAAYADPVLRELSTSTGYQVAIGSRTLQYNNTNRLVKNPEWDIGLQKTGYISEAGQCLVMQTKIAGRKLIMVFLDSAGKLSRLGDAERVRRWVESTPMADHKINISTSAKPNAG
;
A
#
# COMPACT_ATOMS: atom_id res chain seq x y z
N MET A 1 -11.26 0.51 22.11
CA MET A 1 -12.17 1.33 21.28
C MET A 1 -11.56 2.71 21.09
N VAL A 2 -11.65 3.27 19.91
CA VAL A 2 -11.09 4.58 19.58
C VAL A 2 -12.23 5.49 19.19
N ALA A 3 -12.43 6.59 19.93
CA ALA A 3 -13.46 7.58 19.63
C ALA A 3 -13.06 8.38 18.37
N PHE A 4 -13.99 8.47 17.44
CA PHE A 4 -13.83 9.11 16.15
C PHE A 4 -14.77 10.31 16.09
N SER A 5 -14.21 11.53 16.14
CA SER A 5 -14.99 12.78 16.07
C SER A 5 -15.02 13.29 14.64
N GLU A 6 -16.22 13.46 14.10
CA GLU A 6 -16.44 13.98 12.76
C GLU A 6 -16.43 15.52 12.73
N ARG A 7 -15.55 16.10 11.93
CA ARG A 7 -15.78 17.40 11.32
C ARG A 7 -15.44 17.34 9.84
N GLY A 8 -16.50 17.39 9.04
CA GLY A 8 -16.45 17.65 7.61
C GLY A 8 -16.47 16.42 6.71
N TRP A 9 -17.52 16.35 5.88
CA TRP A 9 -17.90 15.45 4.82
C TRP A 9 -18.66 14.18 5.22
N ALA A 10 -19.98 14.29 5.11
CA ALA A 10 -20.97 13.22 4.91
C ALA A 10 -21.24 12.19 6.02
N LEU A 11 -20.70 12.36 7.22
CA LEU A 11 -21.22 11.67 8.39
C LEU A 11 -21.73 12.73 9.36
N SER A 12 -23.04 12.89 9.42
CA SER A 12 -23.70 13.84 10.33
C SER A 12 -23.34 13.55 11.78
N ALA A 13 -22.96 14.59 12.48
CA ALA A 13 -22.87 14.78 13.93
C ALA A 13 -23.03 13.50 14.79
N GLY A 14 -21.91 12.94 15.23
CA GLY A 14 -21.88 11.87 16.23
C GLY A 14 -20.46 11.43 16.53
N VAL A 15 -20.21 11.04 17.77
CA VAL A 15 -18.99 10.31 18.15
C VAL A 15 -19.16 8.88 17.63
N SER A 16 -18.34 8.46 16.68
CA SER A 16 -18.34 7.09 16.21
C SER A 16 -17.19 6.32 16.86
N GLU A 17 -17.50 5.20 17.46
CA GLU A 17 -16.52 4.32 18.06
C GLU A 17 -16.23 3.16 17.09
N LEU A 18 -14.96 3.00 16.72
CA LEU A 18 -14.47 1.90 15.92
C LEU A 18 -13.30 1.23 16.62
N THR A 19 -13.17 -0.07 16.43
CA THR A 19 -12.00 -0.82 16.88
C THR A 19 -10.76 -0.43 16.07
N ARG A 20 -9.56 -0.67 16.62
CA ARG A 20 -8.33 -0.45 15.87
C ARG A 20 -8.24 -1.31 14.60
N GLY A 21 -8.82 -2.52 14.64
CA GLY A 21 -8.90 -3.40 13.46
C GLY A 21 -9.74 -2.79 12.35
N GLU A 22 -10.93 -2.27 12.68
CA GLU A 22 -11.80 -1.59 11.72
C GLU A 22 -11.14 -0.34 11.14
N LEU A 23 -10.47 0.47 11.99
CA LEU A 23 -9.72 1.64 11.52
C LEU A 23 -8.59 1.24 10.56
N LEU A 24 -7.85 0.18 10.88
CA LEU A 24 -6.78 -0.33 10.02
C LEU A 24 -7.33 -0.84 8.68
N HIS A 25 -8.45 -1.56 8.72
CA HIS A 25 -9.12 -2.05 7.52
C HIS A 25 -9.55 -0.89 6.61
N LEU A 26 -10.22 0.11 7.16
CA LEU A 26 -10.67 1.29 6.41
C LEU A 26 -9.49 2.08 5.82
N ALA A 27 -8.42 2.27 6.57
CA ALA A 27 -7.22 2.97 6.10
C ALA A 27 -6.52 2.23 4.95
N LEU A 28 -6.40 0.91 5.03
CA LEU A 28 -5.70 0.10 4.01
C LEU A 28 -6.56 -0.13 2.76
N MET A 29 -7.82 -0.51 2.93
CA MET A 29 -8.71 -0.86 1.82
C MET A 29 -9.27 0.35 1.09
N SER A 30 -9.86 1.29 1.84
CA SER A 30 -10.60 2.43 1.27
C SER A 30 -9.86 3.76 1.33
N SER A 31 -8.62 3.76 1.83
CA SER A 31 -7.83 4.99 2.04
C SER A 31 -8.57 6.03 2.92
N GLU A 32 -9.26 5.56 3.98
CA GLU A 32 -9.99 6.45 4.88
C GLU A 32 -9.01 7.25 5.75
N ASN A 33 -8.87 8.53 5.42
CA ASN A 33 -7.87 9.40 6.04
C ASN A 33 -8.09 9.62 7.53
N ARG A 34 -9.36 9.70 7.96
CA ARG A 34 -9.72 9.87 9.37
C ARG A 34 -9.36 8.63 10.17
N ALA A 35 -9.50 7.43 9.58
CA ALA A 35 -9.09 6.17 10.20
C ALA A 35 -7.57 6.14 10.39
N ALA A 36 -6.81 6.51 9.37
CA ALA A 36 -5.35 6.61 9.46
C ALA A 36 -4.91 7.65 10.52
N HIS A 37 -5.54 8.81 10.54
CA HIS A 37 -5.29 9.84 11.55
C HIS A 37 -5.62 9.36 12.96
N ALA A 38 -6.78 8.67 13.14
CA ALA A 38 -7.19 8.14 14.44
C ALA A 38 -6.18 7.10 14.96
N LEU A 39 -5.68 6.19 14.11
CA LEU A 39 -4.64 5.23 14.46
C LEU A 39 -3.37 5.91 14.98
N GLY A 40 -2.92 6.97 14.32
CA GLY A 40 -1.76 7.75 14.75
C GLY A 40 -2.01 8.53 16.02
N ARG A 41 -3.14 9.23 16.11
CA ARG A 41 -3.51 10.05 17.28
C ARG A 41 -3.65 9.23 18.57
N THR A 42 -4.17 8.02 18.46
CA THR A 42 -4.42 7.13 19.61
C THR A 42 -3.30 6.10 19.85
N TYR A 43 -2.20 6.25 19.15
CA TYR A 43 -1.01 5.43 19.41
C TYR A 43 -0.40 5.80 20.78
N PRO A 44 0.19 4.85 21.54
CA PRO A 44 0.91 5.17 22.76
C PRO A 44 1.98 6.24 22.53
N GLY A 45 1.87 7.38 23.23
CA GLY A 45 2.72 8.55 23.00
C GLY A 45 2.23 9.49 21.88
N GLY A 46 1.04 9.21 21.32
CA GLY A 46 0.34 10.10 20.37
C GLY A 46 0.95 10.21 18.98
N MET A 47 0.45 11.16 18.21
CA MET A 47 0.85 11.41 16.82
C MET A 47 2.38 11.62 16.64
N PRO A 48 3.07 12.42 17.50
CA PRO A 48 4.51 12.62 17.35
C PRO A 48 5.31 11.32 17.44
N THR A 49 4.93 10.43 18.37
CA THR A 49 5.57 9.11 18.51
C THR A 49 5.26 8.23 17.32
N PHE A 50 4.02 8.23 16.83
CA PHE A 50 3.63 7.44 15.67
C PHE A 50 4.44 7.84 14.43
N VAL A 51 4.52 9.13 14.10
CA VAL A 51 5.29 9.63 12.94
C VAL A 51 6.78 9.36 13.11
N ARG A 52 7.34 9.52 14.30
CA ARG A 52 8.73 9.16 14.58
C ARG A 52 8.99 7.68 14.30
N LEU A 53 8.07 6.79 14.66
CA LEU A 53 8.18 5.35 14.40
C LEU A 53 7.99 5.00 12.93
N MET A 54 7.13 5.69 12.18
CA MET A 54 7.04 5.56 10.72
C MET A 54 8.40 5.85 10.07
N ASN A 55 9.04 6.95 10.42
CA ASN A 55 10.36 7.31 9.91
C ASN A 55 11.46 6.35 10.40
N ALA A 56 11.38 5.87 11.63
CA ALA A 56 12.31 4.86 12.14
C ALA A 56 12.19 3.54 11.34
N LYS A 57 10.97 3.12 11.03
CA LYS A 57 10.72 1.94 10.19
C LYS A 57 11.26 2.12 8.77
N ALA A 58 11.05 3.29 8.17
CA ALA A 58 11.60 3.62 6.86
C ALA A 58 13.14 3.50 6.85
N ARG A 59 13.82 4.08 7.82
CA ARG A 59 15.27 3.95 7.98
C ARG A 59 15.73 2.50 8.17
N LEU A 60 15.02 1.73 9.02
CA LEU A 60 15.33 0.31 9.26
C LEU A 60 15.23 -0.52 7.98
N LEU A 61 14.30 -0.17 7.09
CA LEU A 61 14.13 -0.80 5.78
C LEU A 61 15.13 -0.30 4.72
N GLY A 62 15.97 0.69 5.04
CA GLY A 62 16.91 1.29 4.10
C GLY A 62 16.27 2.26 3.09
N MET A 63 15.08 2.78 3.39
CA MET A 63 14.35 3.74 2.57
C MET A 63 14.97 5.15 2.75
N LYS A 64 15.95 5.47 1.91
CA LYS A 64 16.80 6.67 2.07
C LYS A 64 16.13 7.96 1.57
N ASP A 65 15.20 7.83 0.64
CA ASP A 65 14.49 8.94 0.01
C ASP A 65 13.10 9.16 0.60
N THR A 66 12.84 8.61 1.80
CA THR A 66 11.51 8.61 2.40
C THR A 66 11.48 9.44 3.68
N VAL A 67 10.50 10.36 3.73
CA VAL A 67 10.17 11.17 4.90
C VAL A 67 8.67 11.16 5.11
N TYR A 68 8.23 10.93 6.35
CA TYR A 68 6.84 11.02 6.76
C TYR A 68 6.66 12.14 7.79
N VAL A 69 5.65 13.00 7.59
CA VAL A 69 5.27 14.06 8.53
C VAL A 69 3.92 13.79 9.19
N GLU A 70 3.11 12.90 8.57
CA GLU A 70 1.80 12.51 9.09
C GLU A 70 1.32 11.17 8.46
N PRO A 71 0.31 10.47 9.04
CA PRO A 71 -0.06 9.11 8.62
C PRO A 71 -1.09 9.03 7.50
N THR A 72 -1.73 10.13 7.08
CA THR A 72 -2.85 10.09 6.14
C THR A 72 -2.41 10.10 4.67
N GLY A 73 -1.22 10.66 4.40
CA GLY A 73 -0.74 10.90 3.04
C GLY A 73 -1.33 12.14 2.38
N LEU A 74 -1.99 13.03 3.14
CA LEU A 74 -2.56 14.28 2.61
C LEU A 74 -1.54 15.41 2.52
N SER A 75 -0.45 15.34 3.29
CA SER A 75 0.60 16.34 3.24
C SER A 75 1.57 16.07 2.09
N SER A 76 1.83 17.08 1.26
CA SER A 76 2.87 17.04 0.22
C SER A 76 4.31 16.94 0.79
N GLN A 77 4.46 17.14 2.11
CA GLN A 77 5.73 16.92 2.81
C GLN A 77 6.02 15.44 3.08
N ASN A 78 5.03 14.53 2.92
CA ASN A 78 5.29 13.10 2.84
C ASN A 78 5.93 12.80 1.49
N GLN A 79 7.15 12.32 1.49
CA GLN A 79 7.92 12.05 0.27
C GLN A 79 8.52 10.66 0.29
N SER A 80 8.59 10.04 -0.89
CA SER A 80 9.26 8.75 -1.09
C SER A 80 9.66 8.59 -2.55
N SER A 81 10.57 7.67 -2.82
CA SER A 81 10.92 7.24 -4.18
C SER A 81 10.20 5.93 -4.54
N ALA A 82 10.09 5.64 -5.84
CA ALA A 82 9.53 4.38 -6.31
C ALA A 82 10.32 3.16 -5.77
N ARG A 83 11.63 3.28 -5.62
CA ARG A 83 12.50 2.24 -5.05
C ARG A 83 12.18 1.99 -3.58
N ASP A 84 12.05 3.04 -2.80
CA ASP A 84 11.72 2.94 -1.38
C ASP A 84 10.33 2.36 -1.17
N LEU A 85 9.35 2.78 -1.99
CA LEU A 85 8.00 2.22 -1.95
C LEU A 85 7.98 0.73 -2.34
N ALA A 86 8.78 0.30 -3.30
CA ALA A 86 8.93 -1.13 -3.62
C ALA A 86 9.51 -1.91 -2.42
N THR A 87 10.49 -1.33 -1.71
CA THR A 87 11.04 -1.91 -0.48
C THR A 87 9.98 -2.02 0.61
N LEU A 88 9.16 -0.97 0.80
CA LEU A 88 8.06 -0.96 1.76
C LEU A 88 7.01 -2.02 1.43
N VAL A 89 6.60 -2.13 0.17
CA VAL A 89 5.63 -3.13 -0.30
C VAL A 89 6.15 -4.55 -0.05
N ASN A 90 7.44 -4.81 -0.34
CA ASN A 90 8.04 -6.12 -0.08
C ASN A 90 8.03 -6.47 1.42
N ALA A 91 8.37 -5.51 2.28
CA ALA A 91 8.33 -5.70 3.73
C ALA A 91 6.90 -5.90 4.27
N ALA A 92 5.94 -5.09 3.77
CA ALA A 92 4.53 -5.17 4.17
C ALA A 92 3.88 -6.49 3.71
N TYR A 93 4.28 -7.02 2.56
CA TYR A 93 3.77 -8.28 2.04
C TYR A 93 4.06 -9.49 2.93
N ALA A 94 5.07 -9.43 3.80
CA ALA A 94 5.34 -10.47 4.77
C ALA A 94 4.25 -10.62 5.84
N ASP A 95 3.49 -9.54 6.12
CA ASP A 95 2.43 -9.53 7.13
C ASP A 95 1.09 -9.99 6.53
N PRO A 96 0.48 -11.10 6.99
CA PRO A 96 -0.78 -11.61 6.47
C PRO A 96 -1.96 -10.65 6.70
N VAL A 97 -1.98 -9.91 7.81
CA VAL A 97 -3.05 -8.94 8.11
C VAL A 97 -3.02 -7.79 7.09
N LEU A 98 -1.83 -7.27 6.77
CA LEU A 98 -1.70 -6.21 5.78
C LEU A 98 -2.14 -6.68 4.38
N ARG A 99 -1.83 -7.92 4.01
CA ARG A 99 -2.30 -8.52 2.76
C ARG A 99 -3.82 -8.60 2.72
N GLU A 100 -4.41 -9.25 3.72
CA GLU A 100 -5.86 -9.45 3.80
C GLU A 100 -6.62 -8.13 3.75
N LEU A 101 -6.28 -7.19 4.64
CA LEU A 101 -7.01 -5.93 4.74
C LEU A 101 -6.84 -5.03 3.51
N SER A 102 -5.65 -5.00 2.90
CA SER A 102 -5.41 -4.17 1.72
C SER A 102 -6.08 -4.70 0.45
N THR A 103 -6.32 -6.02 0.36
CA THR A 103 -6.93 -6.66 -0.82
C THR A 103 -8.42 -6.99 -0.64
N SER A 104 -8.99 -6.73 0.53
CA SER A 104 -10.44 -6.83 0.77
C SER A 104 -11.21 -5.99 -0.25
N THR A 105 -12.26 -6.55 -0.86
CA THR A 105 -13.02 -5.89 -1.94
C THR A 105 -14.02 -4.86 -1.43
N GLY A 106 -14.47 -5.01 -0.18
CA GLY A 106 -15.42 -4.13 0.49
C GLY A 106 -15.57 -4.49 1.95
N TYR A 107 -16.05 -3.53 2.74
CA TYR A 107 -16.27 -3.69 4.17
C TYR A 107 -17.45 -2.84 4.64
N GLN A 108 -18.26 -3.41 5.52
CA GLN A 108 -19.39 -2.72 6.15
C GLN A 108 -19.04 -2.36 7.58
N VAL A 109 -19.33 -1.12 7.96
CA VAL A 109 -19.10 -0.61 9.31
C VAL A 109 -20.38 -0.05 9.87
N ALA A 110 -20.74 -0.48 11.08
CA ALA A 110 -21.85 0.10 11.83
C ALA A 110 -21.38 1.37 12.54
N ILE A 111 -22.05 2.50 12.25
CA ILE A 111 -21.78 3.79 12.87
C ILE A 111 -23.08 4.32 13.47
N GLY A 112 -23.25 4.20 14.77
CA GLY A 112 -24.52 4.45 15.43
C GLY A 112 -25.63 3.55 14.88
N SER A 113 -26.73 4.14 14.42
CA SER A 113 -27.86 3.41 13.79
C SER A 113 -27.68 3.14 12.30
N ARG A 114 -26.54 3.51 11.70
CA ARG A 114 -26.30 3.39 10.25
C ARG A 114 -25.22 2.38 9.95
N THR A 115 -25.38 1.64 8.86
CA THR A 115 -24.34 0.80 8.28
C THR A 115 -23.79 1.49 7.03
N LEU A 116 -22.48 1.74 7.01
CA LEU A 116 -21.80 2.33 5.86
C LEU A 116 -21.04 1.27 5.09
N GLN A 117 -21.19 1.28 3.77
CA GLN A 117 -20.44 0.42 2.86
C GLN A 117 -19.20 1.15 2.35
N TYR A 118 -18.03 0.56 2.57
CA TYR A 118 -16.76 0.99 2.01
C TYR A 118 -16.31 0.01 0.93
N ASN A 119 -15.59 0.49 -0.06
CA ASN A 119 -15.06 -0.33 -1.15
C ASN A 119 -13.55 -0.09 -1.31
N ASN A 120 -12.89 -1.10 -1.86
CA ASN A 120 -11.48 -0.95 -2.23
C ASN A 120 -11.29 0.13 -3.28
N THR A 121 -10.30 0.99 -3.09
CA THR A 121 -9.98 2.08 -4.01
C THR A 121 -9.26 1.60 -5.27
N ASN A 122 -8.66 0.42 -5.24
CA ASN A 122 -8.08 -0.24 -6.40
C ASN A 122 -9.09 -1.22 -7.02
N ARG A 123 -9.64 -0.88 -8.17
CA ARG A 123 -10.64 -1.73 -8.85
C ARG A 123 -10.08 -3.06 -9.35
N LEU A 124 -8.76 -3.16 -9.56
CA LEU A 124 -8.12 -4.41 -10.01
C LEU A 124 -8.30 -5.55 -9.00
N VAL A 125 -8.47 -5.24 -7.72
CA VAL A 125 -8.72 -6.25 -6.66
C VAL A 125 -10.01 -7.07 -6.91
N LYS A 126 -10.99 -6.48 -7.62
CA LYS A 126 -12.24 -7.16 -7.98
C LYS A 126 -12.15 -7.92 -9.31
N ASN A 127 -11.07 -7.75 -10.07
CA ASN A 127 -10.88 -8.43 -11.35
C ASN A 127 -10.22 -9.79 -11.11
N PRO A 128 -10.90 -10.91 -11.45
CA PRO A 128 -10.40 -12.27 -11.20
C PRO A 128 -9.14 -12.62 -11.99
N GLU A 129 -8.80 -11.83 -13.00
CA GLU A 129 -7.56 -12.01 -13.77
C GLU A 129 -6.32 -11.50 -13.04
N TRP A 130 -6.49 -10.83 -11.90
CA TRP A 130 -5.40 -10.28 -11.10
C TRP A 130 -5.21 -11.04 -9.80
N ASP A 131 -4.02 -11.58 -9.59
CA ASP A 131 -3.57 -12.15 -8.31
C ASP A 131 -2.79 -11.08 -7.54
N ILE A 132 -3.52 -10.24 -6.80
CA ILE A 132 -2.96 -9.13 -6.02
C ILE A 132 -2.85 -9.55 -4.57
N GLY A 133 -1.63 -9.62 -4.06
CA GLY A 133 -1.36 -10.00 -2.67
C GLY A 133 -1.23 -8.83 -1.69
N LEU A 134 -0.99 -7.60 -2.18
CA LEU A 134 -0.97 -6.37 -1.41
C LEU A 134 -1.12 -5.17 -2.33
N GLN A 135 -1.81 -4.13 -1.90
CA GLN A 135 -1.93 -2.91 -2.68
C GLN A 135 -2.22 -1.67 -1.80
N LYS A 136 -1.92 -0.51 -2.36
CA LYS A 136 -2.39 0.78 -1.82
C LYS A 136 -2.43 1.82 -2.92
N THR A 137 -3.52 2.58 -2.97
CA THR A 137 -3.65 3.77 -3.84
C THR A 137 -3.32 5.03 -3.06
N GLY A 138 -2.93 6.09 -3.77
CA GLY A 138 -2.75 7.43 -3.24
C GLY A 138 -3.21 8.49 -4.23
N TYR A 139 -3.61 9.65 -3.73
CA TYR A 139 -3.89 10.84 -4.52
C TYR A 139 -3.85 12.10 -3.66
N ILE A 140 -3.02 13.02 -4.07
CA ILE A 140 -3.11 14.45 -3.78
C ILE A 140 -2.78 15.20 -5.07
N SER A 141 -3.12 16.47 -5.17
CA SER A 141 -2.88 17.28 -6.38
C SER A 141 -1.38 17.31 -6.75
N GLU A 142 -0.50 17.37 -5.75
CA GLU A 142 0.94 17.48 -5.89
C GLU A 142 1.63 16.17 -6.30
N ALA A 143 1.05 15.02 -5.96
CA ALA A 143 1.61 13.70 -6.25
C ALA A 143 0.93 12.97 -7.40
N GLY A 144 -0.19 13.51 -7.93
CA GLY A 144 -0.99 12.82 -8.94
C GLY A 144 -1.61 11.52 -8.45
N GLN A 145 -2.07 10.69 -9.37
CA GLN A 145 -2.67 9.39 -9.06
C GLN A 145 -1.56 8.34 -8.86
N CYS A 146 -1.50 7.74 -7.68
CA CYS A 146 -0.47 6.77 -7.31
C CYS A 146 -1.08 5.39 -7.03
N LEU A 147 -0.30 4.34 -7.31
CA LEU A 147 -0.63 2.96 -6.98
C LEU A 147 0.67 2.19 -6.68
N VAL A 148 0.69 1.50 -5.57
CA VAL A 148 1.68 0.45 -5.29
C VAL A 148 0.96 -0.88 -5.13
N MET A 149 1.52 -1.95 -5.68
CA MET A 149 0.97 -3.28 -5.47
C MET A 149 2.01 -4.38 -5.65
N GLN A 150 1.82 -5.47 -4.92
CA GLN A 150 2.47 -6.74 -5.16
C GLN A 150 1.45 -7.65 -5.85
N THR A 151 1.85 -8.29 -6.94
CA THR A 151 0.99 -9.17 -7.73
C THR A 151 1.77 -10.34 -8.30
N LYS A 152 1.07 -11.38 -8.75
CA LYS A 152 1.65 -12.50 -9.47
C LYS A 152 1.12 -12.51 -10.92
N ILE A 153 2.02 -12.47 -11.90
CA ILE A 153 1.69 -12.46 -13.33
C ILE A 153 2.56 -13.50 -14.03
N ALA A 154 1.96 -14.39 -14.81
CA ALA A 154 2.66 -15.48 -15.51
C ALA A 154 3.62 -16.26 -14.59
N GLY A 155 3.19 -16.56 -13.35
CA GLY A 155 4.00 -17.24 -12.35
C GLY A 155 5.05 -16.38 -11.62
N ARG A 156 5.29 -15.15 -12.06
CA ARG A 156 6.28 -14.22 -11.49
C ARG A 156 5.68 -13.32 -10.42
N LYS A 157 6.35 -13.20 -9.27
CA LYS A 157 6.03 -12.20 -8.25
C LYS A 157 6.62 -10.86 -8.65
N LEU A 158 5.80 -9.83 -8.72
CA LEU A 158 6.16 -8.49 -9.16
C LEU A 158 5.70 -7.46 -8.13
N ILE A 159 6.49 -6.41 -7.98
CA ILE A 159 6.05 -5.19 -7.29
C ILE A 159 5.97 -4.09 -8.34
N MET A 160 4.80 -3.47 -8.43
CA MET A 160 4.53 -2.35 -9.32
C MET A 160 4.36 -1.07 -8.50
N VAL A 161 5.03 0.00 -8.93
CA VAL A 161 4.93 1.33 -8.33
C VAL A 161 4.65 2.33 -9.44
N PHE A 162 3.48 2.94 -9.40
CA PHE A 162 3.07 3.99 -10.32
C PHE A 162 2.89 5.27 -9.53
N LEU A 163 3.58 6.32 -9.93
CA LEU A 163 3.56 7.64 -9.32
C LEU A 163 3.19 8.67 -10.38
N ASP A 164 2.52 9.74 -9.95
CA ASP A 164 2.17 10.91 -10.78
C ASP A 164 1.43 10.57 -12.08
N SER A 165 0.50 9.59 -12.01
CA SER A 165 -0.34 9.30 -13.17
C SER A 165 -1.38 10.40 -13.38
N ALA A 166 -1.52 10.89 -14.62
CA ALA A 166 -2.33 12.06 -14.97
C ALA A 166 -3.84 11.91 -14.74
N GLY A 167 -4.38 10.70 -14.65
CA GLY A 167 -5.82 10.48 -14.50
C GLY A 167 -6.18 9.28 -13.65
N LYS A 168 -7.43 9.27 -13.17
CA LYS A 168 -7.97 8.19 -12.30
C LYS A 168 -7.76 6.78 -12.85
N LEU A 169 -7.83 6.61 -14.17
CA LEU A 169 -7.71 5.32 -14.83
C LEU A 169 -6.31 5.06 -15.39
N SER A 170 -5.44 6.09 -15.48
CA SER A 170 -4.11 5.95 -16.06
C SER A 170 -3.27 4.91 -15.33
N ARG A 171 -3.21 4.97 -13.99
CA ARG A 171 -2.47 3.98 -13.20
C ARG A 171 -2.96 2.54 -13.37
N LEU A 172 -4.27 2.36 -13.62
CA LEU A 172 -4.84 1.04 -13.89
C LEU A 172 -4.48 0.58 -15.32
N GLY A 173 -4.55 1.48 -16.29
CA GLY A 173 -4.10 1.23 -17.66
C GLY A 173 -2.61 0.94 -17.74
N ASP A 174 -1.78 1.61 -16.91
CA ASP A 174 -0.35 1.32 -16.80
C ASP A 174 -0.12 -0.08 -16.26
N ALA A 175 -0.84 -0.47 -15.21
CA ALA A 175 -0.77 -1.82 -14.65
C ALA A 175 -1.13 -2.88 -15.70
N GLU A 176 -2.19 -2.66 -16.48
CA GLU A 176 -2.59 -3.58 -17.58
C GLU A 176 -1.56 -3.62 -18.72
N ARG A 177 -0.89 -2.52 -19.04
CA ARG A 177 0.20 -2.51 -20.03
C ARG A 177 1.40 -3.31 -19.54
N VAL A 178 1.80 -3.12 -18.28
CA VAL A 178 2.89 -3.90 -17.67
C VAL A 178 2.52 -5.38 -17.60
N ARG A 179 1.28 -5.71 -17.23
CA ARG A 179 0.81 -7.09 -17.21
C ARG A 179 0.98 -7.76 -18.58
N ARG A 180 0.44 -7.16 -19.64
CA ARG A 180 0.54 -7.68 -21.01
C ARG A 180 1.99 -7.82 -21.46
N TRP A 181 2.84 -6.84 -21.14
CA TRP A 181 4.27 -6.92 -21.45
C TRP A 181 4.94 -8.09 -20.73
N VAL A 182 4.65 -8.30 -19.46
CA VAL A 182 5.20 -9.42 -18.67
C VAL A 182 4.73 -10.76 -19.24
N GLU A 183 3.46 -10.89 -19.62
CA GLU A 183 2.87 -12.10 -20.20
C GLU A 183 3.47 -12.43 -21.58
N SER A 184 3.75 -11.42 -22.39
CA SER A 184 4.34 -11.58 -23.73
C SER A 184 5.86 -11.76 -23.72
N THR A 185 6.54 -11.52 -22.59
CA THR A 185 8.00 -11.62 -22.51
C THR A 185 8.39 -12.98 -21.91
N PRO A 186 8.98 -13.90 -22.71
CA PRO A 186 9.46 -15.18 -22.20
C PRO A 186 10.47 -14.97 -21.09
N MET A 187 10.43 -15.86 -20.09
CA MET A 187 11.53 -15.91 -19.11
C MET A 187 12.80 -16.32 -19.87
N ALA A 188 13.77 -15.40 -19.98
CA ALA A 188 15.11 -15.81 -20.36
C ALA A 188 15.60 -16.78 -19.28
N ASP A 189 15.86 -18.03 -19.67
CA ASP A 189 16.53 -19.02 -18.81
C ASP A 189 17.90 -18.46 -18.44
N HIS A 190 17.99 -17.79 -17.31
CA HIS A 190 19.28 -17.44 -16.70
C HIS A 190 19.84 -18.74 -16.10
N LYS A 191 20.33 -19.63 -16.98
CA LYS A 191 21.28 -20.65 -16.58
C LYS A 191 22.56 -19.91 -16.21
N ILE A 192 22.73 -19.71 -14.89
CA ILE A 192 24.05 -19.30 -14.37
C ILE A 192 24.97 -20.46 -14.63
N ASN A 193 25.77 -20.38 -15.72
CA ASN A 193 26.87 -21.26 -15.96
C ASN A 193 27.96 -20.96 -14.91
N ILE A 194 27.89 -21.66 -13.78
CA ILE A 194 29.00 -21.71 -12.84
C ILE A 194 30.07 -22.61 -13.51
N SER A 195 30.93 -22.00 -14.30
CA SER A 195 32.13 -22.65 -14.78
C SER A 195 33.09 -22.83 -13.59
N THR A 196 33.05 -23.98 -12.96
CA THR A 196 34.08 -24.43 -12.01
C THR A 196 35.31 -24.83 -12.79
N SER A 197 36.16 -23.87 -13.15
CA SER A 197 37.51 -24.16 -13.60
C SER A 197 38.37 -24.46 -12.37
N ALA A 198 38.28 -25.68 -11.85
CA ALA A 198 39.33 -26.22 -11.00
C ALA A 198 40.54 -26.52 -11.85
N LYS A 199 41.61 -25.74 -11.76
CA LYS A 199 42.94 -26.14 -12.24
C LYS A 199 43.50 -27.19 -11.28
N PRO A 200 43.93 -28.35 -11.75
CA PRO A 200 44.72 -29.24 -10.92
C PRO A 200 46.13 -28.66 -10.79
N ASN A 201 46.56 -28.41 -9.56
CA ASN A 201 47.97 -28.22 -9.27
C ASN A 201 48.69 -29.53 -9.47
N ALA A 202 49.56 -29.58 -10.50
CA ALA A 202 50.61 -30.58 -10.63
C ALA A 202 51.91 -29.99 -10.09
N GLY A 203 52.65 -30.80 -9.31
CA GLY A 203 54.01 -30.55 -8.89
C GLY A 203 54.22 -30.75 -7.41
#